data_fb06eb7351c0bed09fd0987e577ac8fa
#
_entry.id   fb06eb7351c0bed09fd0987e577ac8fa
#
_cell.length_a   1.000
_cell.length_b   1.000
_cell.length_c   1.000
_cell.angle_alpha   90.00
_cell.angle_beta   90.00
_cell.angle_gamma   90.00
#
_symmetry.space_group_name_H-M   'P 1'
#
loop_
_entity.id
_entity.type
_entity.pdbx_description
1 polymer ?
#
loop_
_entity_poly.entity_id
_entity_poly.type
_entity_poly.pdbx_seq_one_letter_code
_entity_poly.pdbx_strand_id
1 'polypeptide(L)'
;PRGVDLNYYRPLGQTEAMANLDRRTIAACSRMGILMTNTCTNYQTVMAPVLGEHVAFGDTGVVIYSNSVCGARSNFEGGPSALAAGLTGRTPKYGLHLDKNRRATRRFVVHQQPKGLTDWGLLGAVIGKASGSYWAVPVIEGLDAVPTSDEMKHMGAAMASFGSTPLFHLAGITPEARNLAQVGGDNLTRETITSEDI
;
A
#
# COMPACT_ATOMS: atom_id res chain seq x y z
N PRO A 1 1.85 -13.31 -8.04
CA PRO A 1 2.49 -13.24 -9.34
C PRO A 1 3.53 -14.35 -9.49
N ARG A 2 3.87 -14.69 -10.74
CA ARG A 2 4.91 -15.67 -11.06
C ARG A 2 6.10 -14.97 -11.70
N GLY A 3 7.30 -15.52 -11.48
CA GLY A 3 8.52 -15.02 -12.07
C GLY A 3 8.76 -15.50 -13.51
N VAL A 4 8.01 -16.50 -13.96
CA VAL A 4 8.17 -17.14 -15.26
C VAL A 4 6.83 -17.27 -15.98
N ASP A 5 6.78 -16.83 -17.24
CA ASP A 5 5.66 -17.17 -18.12
C ASP A 5 5.89 -18.58 -18.70
N LEU A 6 5.17 -19.56 -18.19
CA LEU A 6 5.35 -20.98 -18.60
C LEU A 6 5.04 -21.26 -20.06
N ASN A 7 4.33 -20.39 -20.75
CA ASN A 7 4.01 -20.53 -22.16
C ASN A 7 4.99 -19.75 -23.06
N TYR A 8 5.62 -18.69 -22.52
CA TYR A 8 6.43 -17.77 -23.33
C TYR A 8 7.83 -17.48 -22.76
N TYR A 9 8.32 -18.29 -21.83
CA TYR A 9 9.60 -18.07 -21.13
C TYR A 9 10.83 -18.06 -22.04
N ARG A 10 10.85 -18.90 -23.10
CA ARG A 10 12.00 -18.98 -24.02
C ARG A 10 12.23 -17.69 -24.80
N PRO A 11 11.23 -17.09 -25.48
CA PRO A 11 11.38 -15.79 -26.13
C PRO A 11 11.77 -14.65 -25.15
N LEU A 12 11.41 -14.78 -23.87
CA LEU A 12 11.79 -13.83 -22.82
C LEU A 12 13.21 -14.06 -22.25
N GLY A 13 13.98 -15.01 -22.84
CA GLY A 13 15.34 -15.31 -22.40
C GLY A 13 15.42 -16.12 -21.11
N GLN A 14 14.31 -16.66 -20.63
CA GLN A 14 14.28 -17.51 -19.42
C GLN A 14 14.58 -18.97 -19.78
N THR A 15 15.14 -19.72 -18.84
CA THR A 15 15.62 -21.09 -19.05
C THR A 15 14.55 -22.13 -18.71
N GLU A 16 14.70 -23.34 -19.29
CA GLU A 16 13.88 -24.51 -18.93
C GLU A 16 14.01 -24.86 -17.42
N ALA A 17 15.19 -24.65 -16.83
CA ALA A 17 15.41 -24.89 -15.42
C ALA A 17 14.55 -23.94 -14.56
N MET A 18 14.46 -22.65 -14.94
CA MET A 18 13.60 -21.67 -14.27
C MET A 18 12.12 -22.05 -14.42
N ALA A 19 11.69 -22.45 -15.61
CA ALA A 19 10.31 -22.88 -15.86
C ALA A 19 9.95 -24.13 -15.05
N ASN A 20 10.86 -25.08 -14.92
CA ASN A 20 10.65 -26.29 -14.11
C ASN A 20 10.57 -25.99 -12.61
N LEU A 21 11.40 -25.06 -12.12
CA LEU A 21 11.32 -24.61 -10.73
C LEU A 21 9.96 -23.94 -10.46
N ASP A 22 9.49 -23.07 -11.36
CA ASP A 22 8.19 -22.39 -11.22
C ASP A 22 7.03 -23.39 -11.23
N ARG A 23 7.04 -24.40 -12.13
CA ARG A 23 6.04 -25.49 -12.14
C ARG A 23 5.99 -26.24 -10.79
N ARG A 24 7.15 -26.56 -10.23
CA ARG A 24 7.25 -27.22 -8.92
C ARG A 24 6.71 -26.36 -7.79
N THR A 25 7.00 -25.05 -7.84
CA THR A 25 6.49 -24.07 -6.86
C THR A 25 4.97 -23.96 -6.95
N ILE A 26 4.41 -23.85 -8.15
CA ILE A 26 2.97 -23.84 -8.36
C ILE A 26 2.32 -25.09 -7.79
N ALA A 27 2.87 -26.26 -8.11
CA ALA A 27 2.32 -27.54 -7.61
C ALA A 27 2.39 -27.62 -6.08
N ALA A 28 3.44 -27.11 -5.45
CA ALA A 28 3.56 -27.04 -3.99
C ALA A 28 2.51 -26.10 -3.38
N CYS A 29 2.38 -24.88 -3.92
CA CYS A 29 1.38 -23.90 -3.48
C CYS A 29 -0.05 -24.44 -3.62
N SER A 30 -0.36 -25.09 -4.74
CA SER A 30 -1.68 -25.71 -4.98
C SER A 30 -2.00 -26.81 -3.96
N ARG A 31 -1.01 -27.65 -3.59
CA ARG A 31 -1.20 -28.67 -2.54
C ARG A 31 -1.45 -28.07 -1.15
N MET A 32 -0.95 -26.86 -0.89
CA MET A 32 -1.22 -26.11 0.33
C MET A 32 -2.57 -25.37 0.32
N GLY A 33 -3.35 -25.48 -0.76
CA GLY A 33 -4.63 -24.79 -0.90
C GLY A 33 -4.52 -23.31 -1.29
N ILE A 34 -3.36 -22.87 -1.76
CA ILE A 34 -3.14 -21.47 -2.17
C ILE A 34 -3.81 -21.22 -3.52
N LEU A 35 -4.66 -20.20 -3.59
CA LEU A 35 -5.27 -19.74 -4.83
C LEU A 35 -4.23 -18.99 -5.68
N MET A 36 -3.95 -19.53 -6.87
CA MET A 36 -3.02 -18.93 -7.82
C MET A 36 -3.70 -17.85 -8.66
N THR A 37 -3.66 -16.61 -8.21
CA THR A 37 -4.30 -15.49 -8.91
C THR A 37 -3.46 -14.94 -10.08
N ASN A 38 -2.15 -15.20 -10.08
CA ASN A 38 -1.19 -14.79 -11.13
C ASN A 38 -1.17 -13.28 -11.44
N THR A 39 -1.52 -12.45 -10.48
CA THR A 39 -1.53 -10.99 -10.61
C THR A 39 -0.89 -10.33 -9.39
N CYS A 40 -0.28 -9.15 -9.59
CA CYS A 40 0.18 -8.27 -8.50
C CYS A 40 -0.96 -7.39 -7.97
N THR A 41 -2.12 -7.35 -8.64
CA THR A 41 -3.24 -6.47 -8.31
C THR A 41 -4.47 -7.24 -7.82
N ASN A 42 -4.27 -8.41 -7.21
CA ASN A 42 -5.34 -9.23 -6.65
C ASN A 42 -6.21 -8.47 -5.64
N TYR A 43 -5.64 -7.54 -4.90
CA TYR A 43 -6.31 -6.66 -3.93
C TYR A 43 -7.29 -5.64 -4.56
N GLN A 44 -7.22 -5.44 -5.88
CA GLN A 44 -8.17 -4.61 -6.64
C GLN A 44 -9.17 -5.43 -7.48
N THR A 45 -8.98 -6.75 -7.54
CA THR A 45 -9.75 -7.62 -8.44
C THR A 45 -10.43 -8.78 -7.71
N VAL A 46 -9.68 -9.81 -7.31
CA VAL A 46 -10.23 -11.05 -6.76
C VAL A 46 -10.33 -11.08 -5.24
N MET A 47 -9.57 -10.23 -4.54
CA MET A 47 -9.51 -10.17 -3.07
C MET A 47 -9.35 -8.73 -2.61
N ALA A 48 -10.33 -7.88 -2.87
CA ALA A 48 -10.33 -6.51 -2.35
C ALA A 48 -10.51 -6.53 -0.83
N PRO A 49 -9.54 -6.02 -0.05
CA PRO A 49 -9.66 -5.95 1.39
C PRO A 49 -10.78 -5.00 1.81
N VAL A 50 -11.39 -5.26 2.96
CA VAL A 50 -12.44 -4.40 3.53
C VAL A 50 -11.96 -3.67 4.78
N LEU A 51 -12.67 -2.60 5.15
CA LEU A 51 -12.36 -1.79 6.33
C LEU A 51 -12.22 -2.66 7.59
N GLY A 52 -11.08 -2.55 8.25
CA GLY A 52 -10.77 -3.24 9.49
C GLY A 52 -10.29 -4.70 9.32
N GLU A 53 -10.29 -5.23 8.09
CA GLU A 53 -9.80 -6.58 7.82
C GLU A 53 -8.29 -6.68 8.04
N HIS A 54 -7.86 -7.73 8.73
CA HIS A 54 -6.45 -8.04 8.89
C HIS A 54 -5.96 -8.87 7.70
N VAL A 55 -5.00 -8.31 6.96
CA VAL A 55 -4.38 -8.92 5.78
C VAL A 55 -2.86 -8.94 5.93
N ALA A 56 -2.17 -9.69 5.09
CA ALA A 56 -0.72 -9.74 5.07
C ALA A 56 -0.22 -9.72 3.62
N PHE A 57 0.41 -8.63 3.24
CA PHE A 57 0.97 -8.44 1.91
C PHE A 57 2.48 -8.17 1.99
N GLY A 58 3.23 -8.75 1.05
CA GLY A 58 4.68 -8.57 0.94
C GLY A 58 5.12 -7.48 -0.03
N ASP A 59 4.20 -6.75 -0.63
CA ASP A 59 4.48 -5.66 -1.58
C ASP A 59 4.11 -4.31 -0.96
N THR A 60 5.04 -3.34 -1.00
CA THR A 60 4.88 -2.04 -0.34
C THR A 60 3.73 -1.22 -0.91
N GLY A 61 3.54 -1.22 -2.23
CA GLY A 61 2.43 -0.53 -2.89
C GLY A 61 1.07 -1.12 -2.53
N VAL A 62 1.01 -2.45 -2.39
CA VAL A 62 -0.21 -3.16 -1.94
C VAL A 62 -0.53 -2.82 -0.50
N VAL A 63 0.48 -2.82 0.37
CA VAL A 63 0.30 -2.53 1.81
C VAL A 63 -0.25 -1.14 2.01
N ILE A 64 0.39 -0.11 1.44
CA ILE A 64 -0.06 1.27 1.63
C ILE A 64 -1.45 1.51 1.03
N TYR A 65 -1.77 0.90 -0.12
CA TYR A 65 -3.10 0.98 -0.71
C TYR A 65 -4.17 0.31 0.17
N SER A 66 -3.91 -0.92 0.61
CA SER A 66 -4.84 -1.67 1.46
C SER A 66 -5.08 -0.96 2.80
N ASN A 67 -4.02 -0.44 3.42
CA ASN A 67 -4.13 0.30 4.66
C ASN A 67 -4.91 1.61 4.50
N SER A 68 -4.61 2.39 3.46
CA SER A 68 -5.08 3.77 3.32
C SER A 68 -6.42 3.86 2.59
N VAL A 69 -6.52 3.20 1.42
CA VAL A 69 -7.69 3.30 0.55
C VAL A 69 -8.79 2.34 0.97
N CYS A 70 -8.43 1.12 1.36
CA CYS A 70 -9.40 0.13 1.84
C CYS A 70 -9.67 0.23 3.35
N GLY A 71 -8.76 0.83 4.13
CA GLY A 71 -8.81 0.84 5.59
C GLY A 71 -8.58 -0.53 6.22
N ALA A 72 -7.95 -1.43 5.49
CA ALA A 72 -7.52 -2.72 6.00
C ALA A 72 -6.26 -2.58 6.87
N ARG A 73 -5.76 -3.66 7.44
CA ARG A 73 -4.67 -3.66 8.42
C ARG A 73 -3.58 -4.61 7.99
N SER A 74 -2.45 -4.07 7.56
CA SER A 74 -1.25 -4.83 7.20
C SER A 74 0.01 -4.10 7.64
N ASN A 75 1.00 -4.85 8.09
CA ASN A 75 2.38 -4.35 8.13
C ASN A 75 3.03 -4.57 6.76
N PHE A 76 4.24 -4.02 6.54
CA PHE A 76 5.12 -4.49 5.49
C PHE A 76 5.64 -5.86 5.89
N GLU A 77 5.08 -6.91 5.29
CA GLU A 77 5.48 -8.28 5.56
C GLU A 77 6.54 -8.75 4.57
N GLY A 78 7.46 -9.60 5.03
CA GLY A 78 8.28 -10.37 4.10
C GLY A 78 7.44 -11.45 3.41
N GLY A 79 7.84 -11.91 2.21
CA GLY A 79 7.11 -12.96 1.49
C GLY A 79 6.81 -14.20 2.35
N PRO A 80 7.79 -14.77 3.10
CA PRO A 80 7.54 -15.90 3.98
C PRO A 80 6.56 -15.61 5.11
N SER A 81 6.61 -14.43 5.73
CA SER A 81 5.66 -14.06 6.81
C SER A 81 4.26 -13.82 6.29
N ALA A 82 4.11 -13.20 5.12
CA ALA A 82 2.81 -13.06 4.46
C ALA A 82 2.21 -14.42 4.10
N LEU A 83 3.02 -15.35 3.57
CA LEU A 83 2.59 -16.71 3.29
C LEU A 83 2.15 -17.44 4.56
N ALA A 84 2.95 -17.37 5.63
CA ALA A 84 2.61 -17.97 6.91
C ALA A 84 1.31 -17.41 7.50
N ALA A 85 1.10 -16.10 7.40
CA ALA A 85 -0.15 -15.45 7.83
C ALA A 85 -1.36 -15.98 7.04
N GLY A 86 -1.22 -16.10 5.70
CA GLY A 86 -2.28 -16.66 4.85
C GLY A 86 -2.60 -18.12 5.16
N LEU A 87 -1.58 -18.96 5.40
CA LEU A 87 -1.76 -20.37 5.72
C LEU A 87 -2.35 -20.61 7.12
N THR A 88 -2.01 -19.76 8.09
CA THR A 88 -2.44 -19.93 9.49
C THR A 88 -3.69 -19.14 9.84
N GLY A 89 -4.08 -18.18 8.99
CA GLY A 89 -5.16 -17.22 9.29
C GLY A 89 -4.81 -16.30 10.46
N ARG A 90 -3.52 -16.03 10.71
CA ARG A 90 -3.05 -15.24 11.88
C ARG A 90 -2.01 -14.21 11.46
N THR A 91 -2.11 -13.03 12.06
CA THR A 91 -1.11 -11.96 11.97
C THR A 91 -0.60 -11.58 13.36
N PRO A 92 0.61 -11.02 13.48
CA PRO A 92 1.13 -10.59 14.78
C PRO A 92 0.30 -9.43 15.33
N LYS A 93 0.07 -9.39 16.65
CA LYS A 93 -0.56 -8.26 17.36
C LYS A 93 0.44 -7.11 17.49
N TYR A 94 0.81 -6.52 16.37
CA TYR A 94 1.92 -5.56 16.24
C TYR A 94 1.67 -4.57 15.10
N GLY A 95 2.37 -3.45 15.14
CA GLY A 95 2.43 -2.45 14.06
C GLY A 95 1.06 -1.90 13.69
N LEU A 96 0.76 -1.83 12.40
CA LEU A 96 -0.47 -1.26 11.85
C LEU A 96 -1.70 -2.17 11.98
N HIS A 97 -1.56 -3.36 12.54
CA HIS A 97 -2.69 -4.15 12.99
C HIS A 97 -3.37 -3.54 14.25
N LEU A 98 -2.71 -2.61 14.94
CA LEU A 98 -3.20 -1.97 16.16
C LEU A 98 -3.69 -0.54 15.87
N ASP A 99 -4.90 -0.21 16.33
CA ASP A 99 -5.52 1.12 16.11
C ASP A 99 -4.65 2.28 16.57
N LYS A 100 -3.97 2.13 17.73
CA LYS A 100 -3.12 3.19 18.28
C LYS A 100 -1.98 3.62 17.36
N ASN A 101 -1.50 2.72 16.49
CA ASN A 101 -0.39 2.97 15.57
C ASN A 101 -0.85 3.51 14.22
N ARG A 102 -2.17 3.65 14.02
CA ARG A 102 -2.78 4.16 12.79
C ARG A 102 -3.18 5.64 12.89
N ARG A 103 -2.96 6.24 14.06
CA ARG A 103 -3.20 7.67 14.26
C ARG A 103 -2.18 8.48 13.47
N ALA A 104 -2.63 9.63 12.94
CA ALA A 104 -1.74 10.55 12.25
C ALA A 104 -0.61 11.04 13.17
N THR A 105 0.58 11.13 12.61
CA THR A 105 1.78 11.63 13.28
C THR A 105 2.33 12.88 12.60
N ARG A 106 1.92 13.14 11.35
CA ARG A 106 2.29 14.31 10.56
C ARG A 106 1.06 14.83 9.80
N ARG A 107 0.99 16.15 9.58
CA ARG A 107 -0.13 16.80 8.92
C ARG A 107 0.36 17.68 7.77
N PHE A 108 -0.07 17.34 6.57
CA PHE A 108 0.27 18.08 5.35
C PHE A 108 -0.95 18.81 4.79
N VAL A 109 -0.74 20.06 4.39
CA VAL A 109 -1.76 20.89 3.74
C VAL A 109 -1.34 21.14 2.29
N VAL A 110 -2.11 20.63 1.35
CA VAL A 110 -1.83 20.75 -0.09
C VAL A 110 -2.48 22.02 -0.62
N HIS A 111 -1.68 22.96 -1.10
CA HIS A 111 -2.16 24.16 -1.75
C HIS A 111 -2.14 24.06 -3.27
N GLN A 112 -1.19 23.31 -3.82
CA GLN A 112 -1.11 23.03 -5.25
C GLN A 112 -1.87 21.74 -5.58
N GLN A 113 -2.97 21.87 -6.31
CA GLN A 113 -3.77 20.70 -6.67
C GLN A 113 -3.10 19.87 -7.76
N PRO A 114 -2.93 18.54 -7.57
CA PRO A 114 -2.41 17.66 -8.59
C PRO A 114 -3.32 17.61 -9.83
N LYS A 115 -2.74 17.67 -11.03
CA LYS A 115 -3.50 17.71 -12.29
C LYS A 115 -3.43 16.41 -13.11
N GLY A 116 -2.74 15.41 -12.63
CA GLY A 116 -2.62 14.13 -13.31
C GLY A 116 -1.73 13.17 -12.53
N LEU A 117 -1.57 11.95 -13.02
CA LEU A 117 -0.84 10.90 -12.31
C LEU A 117 0.59 11.31 -11.93
N THR A 118 1.28 12.08 -12.78
CA THR A 118 2.64 12.55 -12.46
C THR A 118 2.66 13.40 -11.21
N ASP A 119 1.75 14.38 -11.11
CA ASP A 119 1.69 15.26 -9.93
C ASP A 119 1.31 14.49 -8.66
N TRP A 120 0.41 13.51 -8.77
CA TRP A 120 0.09 12.61 -7.66
C TRP A 120 1.30 11.79 -7.22
N GLY A 121 2.12 11.32 -8.17
CA GLY A 121 3.38 10.64 -7.88
C GLY A 121 4.38 11.57 -7.18
N LEU A 122 4.53 12.80 -7.65
CA LEU A 122 5.41 13.81 -7.05
C LEU A 122 4.93 14.17 -5.63
N LEU A 123 3.65 14.44 -5.44
CA LEU A 123 3.06 14.68 -4.13
C LEU A 123 3.37 13.54 -3.15
N GLY A 124 3.20 12.30 -3.60
CA GLY A 124 3.53 11.12 -2.82
C GLY A 124 5.02 11.03 -2.46
N ALA A 125 5.90 11.33 -3.41
CA ALA A 125 7.36 11.34 -3.19
C ALA A 125 7.78 12.41 -2.18
N VAL A 126 7.25 13.64 -2.29
CA VAL A 126 7.53 14.75 -1.38
C VAL A 126 7.08 14.40 0.04
N ILE A 127 5.82 14.00 0.22
CA ILE A 127 5.29 13.63 1.55
C ILE A 127 6.01 12.42 2.12
N GLY A 128 6.29 11.40 1.29
CA GLY A 128 7.04 10.22 1.71
C GLY A 128 8.42 10.59 2.21
N LYS A 129 9.18 11.37 1.43
CA LYS A 129 10.52 11.84 1.81
C LYS A 129 10.49 12.68 3.09
N ALA A 130 9.53 13.60 3.22
CA ALA A 130 9.34 14.38 4.43
C ALA A 130 9.01 13.50 5.63
N SER A 131 8.17 12.48 5.47
CA SER A 131 7.79 11.52 6.51
C SER A 131 8.96 10.64 6.96
N GLY A 132 9.73 10.07 6.02
CA GLY A 132 11.02 9.43 6.23
C GLY A 132 11.05 8.27 7.23
N SER A 133 9.91 7.64 7.54
CA SER A 133 9.82 6.61 8.56
C SER A 133 8.63 5.68 8.35
N TYR A 134 8.84 4.40 8.59
CA TYR A 134 7.76 3.41 8.67
C TYR A 134 6.68 3.75 9.72
N TRP A 135 7.05 4.46 10.77
CA TRP A 135 6.13 4.84 11.84
C TRP A 135 5.43 6.18 11.60
N ALA A 136 5.80 6.89 10.55
CA ALA A 136 5.12 8.11 10.18
C ALA A 136 3.81 7.78 9.44
N VAL A 137 2.72 8.36 9.96
CA VAL A 137 1.39 8.28 9.35
C VAL A 137 0.97 9.69 8.96
N PRO A 138 1.16 10.11 7.71
CA PRO A 138 0.72 11.40 7.26
C PRO A 138 -0.81 11.48 7.14
N VAL A 139 -1.40 12.58 7.59
CA VAL A 139 -2.75 13.01 7.22
C VAL A 139 -2.63 14.21 6.28
N ILE A 140 -3.34 14.15 5.17
CA ILE A 140 -3.29 15.11 4.08
C ILE A 140 -4.66 15.78 3.95
N GLU A 141 -4.67 17.11 3.89
CA GLU A 141 -5.85 17.94 3.69
C GLU A 141 -5.63 18.99 2.60
N GLY A 142 -6.69 19.71 2.19
CA GLY A 142 -6.62 20.78 1.19
C GLY A 142 -6.76 20.28 -0.24
N LEU A 143 -7.24 19.06 -0.46
CA LEU A 143 -7.59 18.58 -1.80
C LEU A 143 -8.97 19.12 -2.20
N ASP A 144 -9.07 19.70 -3.40
CA ASP A 144 -10.31 20.28 -3.91
C ASP A 144 -11.29 19.24 -4.43
N ALA A 145 -10.79 18.07 -4.80
CA ALA A 145 -11.59 16.95 -5.33
C ALA A 145 -11.17 15.62 -4.71
N VAL A 146 -12.11 14.67 -4.75
CA VAL A 146 -11.82 13.29 -4.34
C VAL A 146 -10.98 12.61 -5.42
N PRO A 147 -9.75 12.16 -5.11
CA PRO A 147 -8.92 11.48 -6.08
C PRO A 147 -9.49 10.12 -6.46
N THR A 148 -9.19 9.69 -7.66
CA THR A 148 -9.51 8.35 -8.15
C THR A 148 -8.68 7.29 -7.40
N SER A 149 -9.10 6.03 -7.50
CA SER A 149 -8.36 4.88 -6.97
C SER A 149 -6.92 4.80 -7.53
N ASP A 150 -6.76 5.11 -8.82
CA ASP A 150 -5.44 5.06 -9.48
C ASP A 150 -4.51 6.19 -9.01
N GLU A 151 -5.05 7.38 -8.80
CA GLU A 151 -4.32 8.52 -8.25
C GLU A 151 -3.86 8.24 -6.82
N MET A 152 -4.75 7.75 -5.95
CA MET A 152 -4.39 7.34 -4.59
C MET A 152 -3.36 6.21 -4.56
N LYS A 153 -3.49 5.24 -5.48
CA LYS A 153 -2.54 4.14 -5.62
C LYS A 153 -1.15 4.64 -6.04
N HIS A 154 -1.10 5.53 -7.03
CA HIS A 154 0.16 6.08 -7.53
C HIS A 154 0.86 6.94 -6.48
N MET A 155 0.12 7.84 -5.83
CA MET A 155 0.62 8.63 -4.71
C MET A 155 1.15 7.74 -3.58
N GLY A 156 0.37 6.74 -3.16
CA GLY A 156 0.76 5.82 -2.11
C GLY A 156 2.02 5.01 -2.44
N ALA A 157 2.12 4.50 -3.67
CA ALA A 157 3.30 3.76 -4.12
C ALA A 157 4.58 4.63 -4.09
N ALA A 158 4.47 5.90 -4.54
CA ALA A 158 5.56 6.86 -4.44
C ALA A 158 5.92 7.16 -2.98
N MET A 159 4.92 7.39 -2.12
CA MET A 159 5.12 7.65 -0.69
C MET A 159 5.82 6.48 0.01
N ALA A 160 5.44 5.25 -0.29
CA ALA A 160 6.08 4.05 0.24
C ALA A 160 7.54 3.93 -0.25
N SER A 161 7.79 4.21 -1.53
CA SER A 161 9.12 4.11 -2.14
C SER A 161 10.10 5.16 -1.62
N PHE A 162 9.65 6.39 -1.42
CA PHE A 162 10.51 7.51 -1.01
C PHE A 162 10.62 7.69 0.50
N GLY A 163 9.69 7.15 1.29
CA GLY A 163 9.66 7.37 2.73
C GLY A 163 9.39 6.13 3.58
N SER A 164 9.24 4.95 2.98
CA SER A 164 8.82 3.73 3.69
C SER A 164 7.47 3.88 4.42
N THR A 165 6.64 4.82 4.01
CA THR A 165 5.35 5.11 4.62
C THR A 165 4.35 4.01 4.30
N PRO A 166 3.75 3.33 5.30
CA PRO A 166 2.87 2.18 5.06
C PRO A 166 1.38 2.52 5.12
N LEU A 167 1.04 3.74 5.51
CA LEU A 167 -0.32 4.22 5.70
C LEU A 167 -0.34 5.74 5.55
N PHE A 168 -1.32 6.27 4.82
CA PHE A 168 -1.68 7.69 4.80
C PHE A 168 -3.19 7.86 5.02
N HIS A 169 -3.58 9.05 5.44
CA HIS A 169 -4.96 9.46 5.52
C HIS A 169 -5.20 10.68 4.60
N LEU A 170 -6.29 10.66 3.84
CA LEU A 170 -6.84 11.85 3.19
C LEU A 170 -8.07 12.29 3.98
N ALA A 171 -8.00 13.48 4.59
CA ALA A 171 -9.06 13.99 5.45
C ALA A 171 -10.38 14.16 4.66
N GLY A 172 -11.44 13.56 5.14
CA GLY A 172 -12.75 13.55 4.49
C GLY A 172 -12.91 12.53 3.34
N ILE A 173 -11.85 11.77 3.00
CA ILE A 173 -11.83 10.89 1.83
C ILE A 173 -11.58 9.43 2.20
N THR A 174 -10.44 9.14 2.87
CA THR A 174 -10.11 7.75 3.23
C THR A 174 -10.96 7.24 4.41
N PRO A 175 -11.27 5.94 4.46
CA PRO A 175 -12.31 5.41 5.34
C PRO A 175 -12.05 5.62 6.83
N GLU A 176 -10.79 5.68 7.26
CA GLU A 176 -10.45 5.93 8.67
C GLU A 176 -10.40 7.42 9.03
N ALA A 177 -10.33 8.33 8.05
CA ALA A 177 -10.17 9.77 8.25
C ALA A 177 -11.36 10.58 7.72
N ARG A 178 -12.58 10.29 8.17
CA ARG A 178 -13.77 11.08 7.80
C ARG A 178 -13.64 12.56 8.20
N ASN A 179 -12.77 12.84 9.15
CA ASN A 179 -12.29 14.17 9.53
C ASN A 179 -10.93 14.04 10.22
N LEU A 180 -10.25 15.18 10.43
CA LEU A 180 -8.92 15.23 11.07
C LEU A 180 -8.92 14.68 12.50
N ALA A 181 -9.96 14.98 13.28
CA ALA A 181 -10.03 14.58 14.69
C ALA A 181 -10.06 13.05 14.88
N GLN A 182 -10.70 12.32 13.96
CA GLN A 182 -10.76 10.85 14.04
C GLN A 182 -9.37 10.20 14.05
N VAL A 183 -8.46 10.74 13.26
CA VAL A 183 -7.08 10.24 13.18
C VAL A 183 -6.13 11.02 14.08
N GLY A 184 -6.61 12.01 14.82
CA GLY A 184 -5.81 12.84 15.75
C GLY A 184 -4.96 13.90 15.03
N GLY A 185 -5.31 14.24 13.78
CA GLY A 185 -4.57 15.18 12.96
C GLY A 185 -4.78 16.65 13.32
N ASP A 186 -5.84 16.98 14.04
CA ASP A 186 -6.22 18.33 14.45
C ASP A 186 -5.20 19.00 15.39
N ASN A 187 -4.50 18.20 16.19
CA ASN A 187 -3.48 18.67 17.13
C ASN A 187 -2.06 18.71 16.55
N LEU A 188 -1.89 18.32 15.28
CA LEU A 188 -0.57 18.29 14.64
C LEU A 188 -0.23 19.61 13.97
N THR A 189 1.06 19.97 14.00
CA THR A 189 1.58 21.12 13.25
C THR A 189 1.36 20.91 11.76
N ARG A 190 0.92 21.96 11.07
CA ARG A 190 0.71 21.95 9.62
C ARG A 190 2.03 22.11 8.88
N GLU A 191 2.25 21.24 7.92
CA GLU A 191 3.33 21.33 6.94
C GLU A 191 2.69 21.62 5.58
N THR A 192 3.09 22.72 4.96
CA THR A 192 2.49 23.19 3.70
C THR A 192 3.22 22.57 2.52
N ILE A 193 2.48 22.09 1.52
CA ILE A 193 2.98 21.66 0.21
C ILE A 193 2.55 22.70 -0.82
N THR A 194 3.53 23.28 -1.50
CA THR A 194 3.35 24.35 -2.50
C THR A 194 3.73 23.88 -3.91
N SER A 195 3.61 24.77 -4.89
CA SER A 195 4.05 24.51 -6.26
C SER A 195 5.59 24.39 -6.42
N GLU A 196 6.36 24.82 -5.43
CA GLU A 196 7.82 24.69 -5.44
C GLU A 196 8.26 23.27 -5.01
N ASP A 197 7.36 22.54 -4.35
CA ASP A 197 7.60 21.18 -3.84
C ASP A 197 7.22 20.09 -4.85
N ILE A 198 6.32 20.39 -5.79
CA ILE A 198 5.77 19.50 -6.83
C ILE A 198 6.16 20.05 -8.21
#